data_6d9c1cae2b30e6cdf7b2faebf5562621
#
_entry.id   6d9c1cae2b30e6cdf7b2faebf5562621
#
_cell.length_a   1.000
_cell.length_b   1.000
_cell.length_c   1.000
_cell.angle_alpha   90.00
_cell.angle_beta   90.00
_cell.angle_gamma   90.00
#
_symmetry.space_group_name_H-M   'P 1'
#
loop_
_entity.id
_entity.type
_entity.pdbx_description
1 polymer ?
#
loop_
_entity_poly.entity_id
_entity_poly.type
_entity_poly.pdbx_seq_one_letter_code
_entity_poly.pdbx_strand_id
1 'polypeptide(L)'
;MKKILITGGSGFIGTNLIEHLLKKTDAELLTFDINEPKIDSHNRFWKRVDIREYEELREKIVEYKPDIVIHLAARTDLRGLTLKDYDANMTGVSKLLKAIDEAGTVQKAVFASSMYVCEPGYMPKDFEDYAPHTLYGESKVETERRIKKANPSYTWSIIRPTSIWGPWFGEPYDKFFHIVMNRMYFHMGKKACKKTY
;
A
#
# COMPACT_ATOMS: atom_id res chain seq x y z
N MET A 1 -2.59 -21.69 -12.90
CA MET A 1 -2.30 -21.09 -11.57
C MET A 1 -2.15 -19.60 -11.81
N LYS A 2 -2.78 -18.74 -10.97
CA LYS A 2 -2.68 -17.29 -11.13
C LYS A 2 -1.37 -16.77 -10.55
N LYS A 3 -0.72 -15.85 -11.25
CA LYS A 3 0.50 -15.17 -10.80
C LYS A 3 0.15 -13.83 -10.17
N ILE A 4 0.51 -13.64 -8.91
CA ILE A 4 0.21 -12.43 -8.15
C ILE A 4 1.51 -11.71 -7.78
N LEU A 5 1.64 -10.48 -8.22
CA LEU A 5 2.71 -9.58 -7.81
C LEU A 5 2.19 -8.66 -6.68
N ILE A 6 2.93 -8.61 -5.57
CA ILE A 6 2.65 -7.70 -4.46
C ILE A 6 3.85 -6.76 -4.31
N THR A 7 3.67 -5.46 -4.47
CA THR A 7 4.69 -4.48 -4.08
C THR A 7 4.42 -4.03 -2.64
N GLY A 8 5.46 -3.83 -1.85
CA GLY A 8 5.31 -3.56 -0.41
C GLY A 8 5.03 -4.83 0.40
N GLY A 9 5.52 -6.00 -0.07
CA GLY A 9 5.27 -7.31 0.55
C GLY A 9 5.84 -7.47 1.95
N SER A 10 6.91 -6.75 2.29
CA SER A 10 7.55 -6.78 3.62
C SER A 10 6.88 -5.83 4.63
N GLY A 11 5.95 -4.99 4.18
CA GLY A 11 5.16 -4.11 5.02
C GLY A 11 4.14 -4.85 5.88
N PHE A 12 3.47 -4.12 6.78
CA PHE A 12 2.43 -4.68 7.66
C PHE A 12 1.31 -5.37 6.87
N ILE A 13 0.69 -4.67 5.93
CA ILE A 13 -0.42 -5.21 5.14
C ILE A 13 0.09 -6.34 4.23
N GLY A 14 1.24 -6.14 3.57
CA GLY A 14 1.84 -7.13 2.67
C GLY A 14 2.12 -8.46 3.36
N THR A 15 2.74 -8.43 4.54
CA THR A 15 3.02 -9.65 5.33
C THR A 15 1.74 -10.43 5.64
N ASN A 16 0.69 -9.76 6.13
CA ASN A 16 -0.58 -10.41 6.44
C ASN A 16 -1.29 -10.92 5.18
N LEU A 17 -1.21 -10.19 4.08
CA LEU A 17 -1.79 -10.60 2.80
C LEU A 17 -1.13 -11.87 2.25
N ILE A 18 0.20 -11.94 2.30
CA ILE A 18 0.94 -13.13 1.87
C ILE A 18 0.51 -14.35 2.70
N GLU A 19 0.46 -14.23 4.04
CA GLU A 19 -0.01 -15.29 4.91
C GLU A 19 -1.45 -15.75 4.59
N HIS A 20 -2.31 -14.78 4.25
CA HIS A 20 -3.68 -15.09 3.87
C HIS A 20 -3.76 -15.82 2.52
N LEU A 21 -3.04 -15.35 1.52
CA LEU A 21 -3.02 -15.95 0.18
C LEU A 21 -2.45 -17.37 0.21
N LEU A 22 -1.36 -17.60 0.96
CA LEU A 22 -0.78 -18.94 1.12
C LEU A 22 -1.73 -19.96 1.74
N LYS A 23 -2.68 -19.51 2.57
CA LYS A 23 -3.69 -20.39 3.21
C LYS A 23 -4.94 -20.61 2.35
N LYS A 24 -5.23 -19.70 1.43
CA LYS A 24 -6.52 -19.64 0.74
C LYS A 24 -6.45 -19.90 -0.77
N THR A 25 -5.26 -19.91 -1.34
CA THR A 25 -5.08 -20.04 -2.80
C THR A 25 -3.84 -20.85 -3.14
N ASP A 26 -3.82 -21.41 -4.34
CA ASP A 26 -2.64 -22.03 -4.96
C ASP A 26 -1.92 -21.04 -5.88
N ALA A 27 -2.09 -19.72 -5.69
CA ALA A 27 -1.46 -18.72 -6.54
C ALA A 27 0.06 -18.73 -6.39
N GLU A 28 0.76 -18.52 -7.48
CA GLU A 28 2.19 -18.21 -7.49
C GLU A 28 2.37 -16.77 -7.03
N LEU A 29 3.22 -16.55 -6.03
CA LEU A 29 3.46 -15.22 -5.47
C LEU A 29 4.86 -14.72 -5.82
N LEU A 30 4.95 -13.43 -6.14
CA LEU A 30 6.19 -12.66 -6.18
C LEU A 30 5.97 -11.36 -5.41
N THR A 31 6.96 -10.97 -4.60
CA THR A 31 6.85 -9.73 -3.83
C THR A 31 8.06 -8.84 -4.03
N PHE A 32 7.80 -7.54 -4.17
CA PHE A 32 8.82 -6.49 -4.27
C PHE A 32 8.78 -5.60 -3.05
N ASP A 33 9.93 -5.40 -2.44
CA ASP A 33 10.11 -4.45 -1.34
C ASP A 33 11.59 -4.06 -1.23
N ILE A 34 11.86 -2.88 -0.71
CA ILE A 34 13.22 -2.43 -0.40
C ILE A 34 13.76 -3.04 0.89
N ASN A 35 12.88 -3.52 1.76
CA ASN A 35 13.19 -4.17 3.03
C ASN A 35 13.01 -5.67 2.93
N GLU A 36 13.73 -6.40 3.75
CA GLU A 36 13.56 -7.84 3.91
C GLU A 36 12.21 -8.19 4.53
N PRO A 37 11.65 -9.37 4.22
CA PRO A 37 10.41 -9.84 4.82
C PRO A 37 10.49 -9.97 6.33
N LYS A 38 9.37 -9.74 7.01
CA LYS A 38 9.22 -9.94 8.46
C LYS A 38 9.16 -11.41 8.87
N ILE A 39 8.89 -12.31 7.95
CA ILE A 39 8.78 -13.75 8.14
C ILE A 39 9.77 -14.44 7.20
N ASP A 40 10.69 -15.23 7.74
CA ASP A 40 11.77 -15.87 6.99
C ASP A 40 11.27 -16.71 5.81
N SER A 41 10.15 -17.41 5.95
CA SER A 41 9.57 -18.22 4.89
C SER A 41 9.09 -17.41 3.68
N HIS A 42 8.91 -16.09 3.82
CA HIS A 42 8.55 -15.19 2.71
C HIS A 42 9.73 -14.84 1.82
N ASN A 43 10.99 -15.08 2.24
CA ASN A 43 12.19 -14.81 1.44
C ASN A 43 12.14 -15.52 0.06
N ARG A 44 11.49 -16.67 -0.02
CA ARG A 44 11.34 -17.42 -1.29
C ARG A 44 10.53 -16.70 -2.35
N PHE A 45 9.67 -15.74 -1.97
CA PHE A 45 8.84 -14.95 -2.88
C PHE A 45 9.40 -13.55 -3.10
N TRP A 46 10.31 -13.10 -2.23
CA TRP A 46 10.76 -11.74 -2.19
C TRP A 46 11.92 -11.46 -3.15
N LYS A 47 11.84 -10.29 -3.77
CA LYS A 47 12.95 -9.66 -4.48
C LYS A 47 13.10 -8.24 -3.97
N ARG A 48 14.34 -7.83 -3.71
CA ARG A 48 14.63 -6.45 -3.37
C ARG A 48 14.51 -5.61 -4.62
N VAL A 49 13.47 -4.83 -4.73
CA VAL A 49 13.20 -3.93 -5.86
C VAL A 49 12.65 -2.61 -5.31
N ASP A 50 13.30 -1.52 -5.68
CA ASP A 50 12.73 -0.18 -5.46
C ASP A 50 11.85 0.17 -6.66
N ILE A 51 10.57 0.43 -6.41
CA ILE A 51 9.63 0.81 -7.48
C ILE A 51 9.99 2.11 -8.20
N ARG A 52 10.96 2.87 -7.66
CA ARG A 52 11.52 4.06 -8.31
C ARG A 52 12.60 3.74 -9.34
N GLU A 53 13.14 2.53 -9.32
CA GLU A 53 14.17 2.07 -10.26
C GLU A 53 13.49 1.34 -11.44
N TYR A 54 13.21 2.12 -12.51
CA TYR A 54 12.33 1.68 -13.59
C TYR A 54 12.83 0.45 -14.33
N GLU A 55 14.09 0.41 -14.71
CA GLU A 55 14.61 -0.68 -15.55
C GLU A 55 14.57 -2.03 -14.81
N GLU A 56 14.98 -2.05 -13.56
CA GLU A 56 14.91 -3.25 -12.72
C GLU A 56 13.46 -3.68 -12.48
N LEU A 57 12.59 -2.73 -12.12
CA LEU A 57 11.17 -2.98 -11.91
C LEU A 57 10.51 -3.58 -13.15
N ARG A 58 10.76 -2.97 -14.31
CA ARG A 58 10.26 -3.41 -15.61
C ARG A 58 10.73 -4.82 -15.97
N GLU A 59 12.05 -5.06 -15.87
CA GLU A 59 12.65 -6.36 -16.17
C GLU A 59 11.97 -7.47 -15.37
N LYS A 60 11.85 -7.29 -14.05
CA LYS A 60 11.24 -8.29 -13.16
C LYS A 60 9.75 -8.51 -13.43
N ILE A 61 9.00 -7.46 -13.78
CA ILE A 61 7.57 -7.58 -14.10
C ILE A 61 7.37 -8.30 -15.45
N VAL A 62 8.15 -7.93 -16.46
CA VAL A 62 8.07 -8.54 -17.80
C VAL A 62 8.51 -10.02 -17.77
N GLU A 63 9.51 -10.36 -16.96
CA GLU A 63 9.95 -11.75 -16.73
C GLU A 63 8.86 -12.56 -16.03
N TYR A 64 8.31 -12.03 -14.93
CA TYR A 64 7.34 -12.74 -14.10
C TYR A 64 5.96 -12.88 -14.76
N LYS A 65 5.55 -11.90 -15.55
CA LYS A 65 4.24 -11.87 -16.24
C LYS A 65 3.05 -12.05 -15.28
N PRO A 66 2.82 -11.13 -14.34
CA PRO A 66 1.74 -11.26 -13.38
C PRO A 66 0.36 -11.19 -14.05
N ASP A 67 -0.60 -11.96 -13.55
CA ASP A 67 -2.03 -11.82 -13.85
C ASP A 67 -2.68 -10.73 -12.98
N ILE A 68 -2.21 -10.61 -11.73
CA ILE A 68 -2.78 -9.72 -10.72
C ILE A 68 -1.65 -8.92 -10.06
N VAL A 69 -1.87 -7.62 -9.90
CA VAL A 69 -0.95 -6.74 -9.16
C VAL A 69 -1.66 -6.15 -7.95
N ILE A 70 -1.01 -6.24 -6.78
CA ILE A 70 -1.47 -5.59 -5.55
C ILE A 70 -0.38 -4.63 -5.12
N HIS A 71 -0.65 -3.33 -5.30
CA HIS A 71 0.33 -2.27 -5.03
C HIS A 71 0.12 -1.70 -3.63
N LEU A 72 1.01 -2.10 -2.70
CA LEU A 72 1.05 -1.64 -1.32
C LEU A 72 2.29 -0.81 -1.00
N ALA A 73 3.31 -0.85 -1.88
CA ALA A 73 4.56 -0.11 -1.68
C ALA A 73 4.30 1.40 -1.61
N ALA A 74 4.63 2.00 -0.49
CA ALA A 74 4.50 3.43 -0.26
C ALA A 74 5.33 3.86 0.95
N ARG A 75 5.76 5.13 0.97
CA ARG A 75 6.14 5.78 2.20
C ARG A 75 4.88 6.23 2.92
N THR A 76 4.67 5.76 4.15
CA THR A 76 3.41 5.94 4.89
C THR A 76 3.54 6.76 6.17
N ASP A 77 4.77 7.11 6.58
CA ASP A 77 4.99 7.97 7.74
C ASP A 77 4.56 9.43 7.46
N LEU A 78 4.35 10.20 8.52
CA LEU A 78 3.96 11.61 8.44
C LEU A 78 5.14 12.56 8.67
N ARG A 79 6.39 12.07 8.55
CA ARG A 79 7.61 12.81 8.89
C ARG A 79 8.25 13.50 7.68
N GLY A 80 7.71 13.33 6.50
CA GLY A 80 8.19 14.03 5.30
C GLY A 80 8.02 15.54 5.45
N LEU A 81 9.02 16.29 5.01
CA LEU A 81 9.06 17.76 5.09
C LEU A 81 8.61 18.40 3.77
N THR A 82 8.68 17.65 2.69
CA THR A 82 8.29 18.06 1.34
C THR A 82 7.56 16.94 0.62
N LEU A 83 6.81 17.27 -0.40
CA LEU A 83 6.14 16.28 -1.23
C LEU A 83 7.13 15.33 -1.94
N LYS A 84 8.35 15.81 -2.23
CA LYS A 84 9.43 15.00 -2.81
C LYS A 84 9.85 13.83 -1.90
N ASP A 85 9.69 13.96 -0.58
CA ASP A 85 10.00 12.88 0.34
C ASP A 85 9.09 11.66 0.17
N TYR A 86 7.94 11.86 -0.50
CA TYR A 86 6.98 10.82 -0.85
C TYR A 86 7.06 10.43 -2.34
N ASP A 87 8.21 10.57 -2.97
CA ASP A 87 8.39 10.28 -4.40
C ASP A 87 8.03 8.83 -4.77
N ALA A 88 8.27 7.88 -3.88
CA ALA A 88 7.83 6.49 -4.07
C ALA A 88 6.30 6.38 -4.32
N ASN A 89 5.50 7.24 -3.66
CA ASN A 89 4.04 7.25 -3.82
C ASN A 89 3.61 7.84 -5.17
N MET A 90 4.43 8.65 -5.80
CA MET A 90 4.13 9.39 -7.03
C MET A 90 4.88 8.84 -8.24
N THR A 91 6.20 9.01 -8.26
CA THR A 91 7.03 8.51 -9.37
C THR A 91 7.05 6.99 -9.40
N GLY A 92 7.09 6.35 -8.22
CA GLY A 92 7.05 4.89 -8.11
C GLY A 92 5.78 4.30 -8.74
N VAL A 93 4.59 4.86 -8.44
CA VAL A 93 3.35 4.37 -9.05
C VAL A 93 3.32 4.61 -10.56
N SER A 94 3.86 5.74 -11.04
CA SER A 94 3.91 5.99 -12.48
C SER A 94 4.81 4.99 -13.22
N LYS A 95 5.96 4.65 -12.63
CA LYS A 95 6.87 3.64 -13.17
C LYS A 95 6.26 2.24 -13.12
N LEU A 96 5.55 1.92 -12.04
CA LEU A 96 4.83 0.65 -11.92
C LEU A 96 3.75 0.50 -13.00
N LEU A 97 2.91 1.52 -13.19
CA LEU A 97 1.87 1.51 -14.22
C LEU A 97 2.47 1.27 -15.61
N LYS A 98 3.56 1.97 -15.94
CA LYS A 98 4.26 1.79 -17.21
C LYS A 98 4.82 0.37 -17.37
N ALA A 99 5.45 -0.17 -16.33
CA ALA A 99 6.01 -1.53 -16.37
C ALA A 99 4.93 -2.62 -16.50
N ILE A 100 3.78 -2.43 -15.85
CA ILE A 100 2.61 -3.31 -15.98
C ILE A 100 2.04 -3.28 -17.40
N ASP A 101 1.92 -2.09 -17.97
CA ASP A 101 1.41 -1.90 -19.33
C ASP A 101 2.32 -2.58 -20.36
N GLU A 102 3.64 -2.40 -20.23
CA GLU A 102 4.62 -3.07 -21.10
C GLU A 102 4.62 -4.60 -20.96
N ALA A 103 4.34 -5.14 -19.79
CA ALA A 103 4.22 -6.58 -19.60
C ALA A 103 2.97 -7.16 -20.31
N GLY A 104 1.90 -6.39 -20.41
CA GLY A 104 0.69 -6.74 -21.17
C GLY A 104 -0.08 -7.97 -20.67
N THR A 105 0.23 -8.47 -19.46
CA THR A 105 -0.35 -9.72 -18.93
C THR A 105 -1.35 -9.49 -17.80
N VAL A 106 -1.31 -8.32 -17.18
CA VAL A 106 -2.13 -8.01 -16.01
C VAL A 106 -3.60 -7.90 -16.39
N GLN A 107 -4.43 -8.62 -15.67
CA GLN A 107 -5.89 -8.64 -15.80
C GLN A 107 -6.57 -7.80 -14.73
N LYS A 108 -5.97 -7.74 -13.53
CA LYS A 108 -6.50 -6.99 -12.39
C LYS A 108 -5.40 -6.31 -11.59
N ALA A 109 -5.66 -5.10 -11.12
CA ALA A 109 -4.77 -4.42 -10.19
C ALA A 109 -5.55 -3.77 -9.04
N VAL A 110 -4.97 -3.82 -7.84
CA VAL A 110 -5.46 -3.11 -6.66
C VAL A 110 -4.38 -2.16 -6.19
N PHE A 111 -4.73 -0.89 -6.04
CA PHE A 111 -3.83 0.16 -5.59
C PHE A 111 -4.26 0.66 -4.21
N ALA A 112 -3.35 0.59 -3.24
CA ALA A 112 -3.59 1.12 -1.91
C ALA A 112 -3.38 2.65 -1.88
N SER A 113 -4.46 3.37 -1.70
CA SER A 113 -4.48 4.78 -1.31
C SER A 113 -4.59 4.91 0.22
N SER A 114 -5.28 5.91 0.72
CA SER A 114 -5.47 6.15 2.15
C SER A 114 -6.70 7.00 2.40
N MET A 115 -7.30 6.88 3.59
CA MET A 115 -8.28 7.86 4.06
C MET A 115 -7.72 9.29 4.18
N TYR A 116 -6.40 9.44 4.30
CA TYR A 116 -5.71 10.74 4.38
C TYR A 116 -5.83 11.61 3.12
N VAL A 117 -6.44 11.11 2.04
CA VAL A 117 -6.84 11.94 0.90
C VAL A 117 -7.91 12.98 1.27
N CYS A 118 -8.53 12.81 2.44
CA CYS A 118 -9.40 13.79 3.07
C CYS A 118 -9.00 13.97 4.53
N GLU A 119 -9.20 15.17 5.08
CA GLU A 119 -9.03 15.45 6.49
C GLU A 119 -10.13 14.80 7.35
N PRO A 120 -9.88 14.55 8.64
CA PRO A 120 -10.89 14.02 9.54
C PRO A 120 -12.13 14.91 9.61
N GLY A 121 -13.29 14.30 9.39
CA GLY A 121 -14.59 15.01 9.41
C GLY A 121 -15.01 15.61 8.08
N TYR A 122 -14.14 15.64 7.08
CA TYR A 122 -14.54 16.02 5.72
C TYR A 122 -15.44 14.95 5.11
N MET A 123 -16.51 15.38 4.46
CA MET A 123 -17.50 14.53 3.80
C MET A 123 -17.40 14.74 2.28
N PRO A 124 -16.61 13.90 1.56
CA PRO A 124 -16.42 14.08 0.13
C PRO A 124 -17.73 13.82 -0.63
N LYS A 125 -18.00 14.63 -1.64
CA LYS A 125 -19.19 14.52 -2.51
C LYS A 125 -19.07 13.36 -3.50
N ASP A 126 -17.84 13.06 -3.91
CA ASP A 126 -17.51 11.96 -4.82
C ASP A 126 -16.08 11.47 -4.60
N PHE A 127 -15.62 10.52 -5.44
CA PHE A 127 -14.29 9.94 -5.33
C PHE A 127 -13.14 10.87 -5.74
N GLU A 128 -13.43 12.03 -6.30
CA GLU A 128 -12.45 13.03 -6.75
C GLU A 128 -12.46 14.29 -5.90
N ASP A 129 -13.37 14.35 -4.95
CA ASP A 129 -13.45 15.43 -3.98
C ASP A 129 -12.43 15.16 -2.85
N TYR A 130 -11.25 15.74 -2.98
CA TYR A 130 -10.11 15.56 -2.10
C TYR A 130 -9.93 16.78 -1.20
N ALA A 131 -9.59 16.54 0.06
CA ALA A 131 -9.23 17.57 1.04
C ALA A 131 -8.09 17.07 1.93
N PRO A 132 -6.88 16.81 1.39
CA PRO A 132 -5.75 16.32 2.19
C PRO A 132 -5.26 17.42 3.14
N HIS A 133 -4.83 17.01 4.34
CA HIS A 133 -4.28 17.91 5.36
C HIS A 133 -2.84 17.58 5.75
N THR A 134 -2.23 16.63 5.06
CA THR A 134 -0.83 16.19 5.27
C THR A 134 -0.15 15.97 3.93
N LEU A 135 1.18 16.13 3.89
CA LEU A 135 1.98 15.84 2.70
C LEU A 135 1.85 14.37 2.26
N TYR A 136 1.69 13.45 3.21
CA TYR A 136 1.36 12.07 2.90
C TYR A 136 0.00 11.96 2.19
N GLY A 137 -1.03 12.63 2.71
CA GLY A 137 -2.35 12.69 2.08
C GLY A 137 -2.29 13.27 0.67
N GLU A 138 -1.58 14.39 0.48
CA GLU A 138 -1.34 14.98 -0.84
C GLU A 138 -0.65 14.00 -1.80
N SER A 139 0.37 13.27 -1.32
CA SER A 139 1.05 12.25 -2.13
C SER A 139 0.11 11.13 -2.57
N LYS A 140 -0.86 10.75 -1.71
CA LYS A 140 -1.88 9.75 -2.05
C LYS A 140 -2.93 10.28 -3.01
N VAL A 141 -3.31 11.54 -2.92
CA VAL A 141 -4.13 12.20 -3.95
C VAL A 141 -3.43 12.16 -5.31
N GLU A 142 -2.13 12.51 -5.35
CA GLU A 142 -1.34 12.43 -6.57
C GLU A 142 -1.21 10.99 -7.10
N THR A 143 -1.08 9.99 -6.21
CA THR A 143 -1.13 8.57 -6.58
C THR A 143 -2.43 8.25 -7.33
N GLU A 144 -3.58 8.61 -6.75
CA GLU A 144 -4.90 8.33 -7.35
C GLU A 144 -5.07 9.04 -8.70
N ARG A 145 -4.68 10.33 -8.79
CA ARG A 145 -4.72 11.11 -10.04
C ARG A 145 -3.90 10.47 -11.15
N ARG A 146 -2.69 9.97 -10.82
CA ARG A 146 -1.82 9.30 -11.79
C ARG A 146 -2.42 8.00 -12.30
N ILE A 147 -3.02 7.19 -11.42
CA ILE A 147 -3.70 5.93 -11.80
C ILE A 147 -4.88 6.24 -12.72
N LYS A 148 -5.74 7.19 -12.36
CA LYS A 148 -6.89 7.58 -13.16
C LYS A 148 -6.47 8.17 -14.52
N LYS A 149 -5.44 9.01 -14.54
CA LYS A 149 -4.90 9.60 -15.79
C LYS A 149 -4.33 8.54 -16.73
N ALA A 150 -3.65 7.52 -16.18
CA ALA A 150 -3.12 6.41 -16.97
C ALA A 150 -4.23 5.58 -17.61
N ASN A 151 -5.40 5.52 -16.96
CA ASN A 151 -6.60 4.80 -17.41
C ASN A 151 -6.28 3.41 -17.96
N PRO A 152 -5.68 2.50 -17.15
CA PRO A 152 -5.23 1.21 -17.62
C PRO A 152 -6.34 0.38 -18.26
N SER A 153 -5.99 -0.43 -19.26
CA SER A 153 -6.95 -1.28 -19.98
C SER A 153 -7.45 -2.50 -19.18
N TYR A 154 -6.72 -2.89 -18.14
CA TYR A 154 -7.10 -3.96 -17.22
C TYR A 154 -8.07 -3.47 -16.13
N THR A 155 -8.78 -4.39 -15.48
CA THR A 155 -9.63 -4.04 -14.33
C THR A 155 -8.79 -3.54 -13.17
N TRP A 156 -9.10 -2.37 -12.65
CA TRP A 156 -8.38 -1.83 -11.50
C TRP A 156 -9.31 -1.24 -10.44
N SER A 157 -8.79 -1.18 -9.21
CA SER A 157 -9.48 -0.59 -8.07
C SER A 157 -8.50 0.19 -7.20
N ILE A 158 -8.94 1.31 -6.66
CA ILE A 158 -8.25 2.05 -5.61
C ILE A 158 -8.97 1.77 -4.30
N ILE A 159 -8.22 1.39 -3.27
CA ILE A 159 -8.75 1.23 -1.91
C ILE A 159 -8.21 2.35 -1.03
N ARG A 160 -9.05 2.91 -0.17
CA ARG A 160 -8.70 3.94 0.81
C ARG A 160 -8.82 3.35 2.22
N PRO A 161 -7.80 2.63 2.71
CA PRO A 161 -7.85 2.07 4.04
C PRO A 161 -8.02 3.16 5.10
N THR A 162 -8.79 2.84 6.12
CA THR A 162 -8.90 3.61 7.36
C THR A 162 -7.83 3.13 8.36
N SER A 163 -8.12 3.07 9.64
CA SER A 163 -7.20 2.47 10.62
C SER A 163 -7.23 0.95 10.50
N ILE A 164 -6.12 0.36 10.08
CA ILE A 164 -5.95 -1.11 10.00
C ILE A 164 -5.06 -1.55 11.16
N TRP A 165 -5.35 -2.69 11.76
CA TRP A 165 -4.57 -3.28 12.85
C TRP A 165 -4.50 -4.80 12.68
N GLY A 166 -3.50 -5.39 13.32
CA GLY A 166 -3.27 -6.82 13.25
C GLY A 166 -1.82 -7.18 13.55
N PRO A 167 -1.44 -8.46 13.40
CA PRO A 167 -0.06 -8.90 13.54
C PRO A 167 0.88 -8.06 12.65
N TRP A 168 2.12 -7.84 13.12
CA TRP A 168 3.16 -7.07 12.38
C TRP A 168 2.90 -5.57 12.25
N PHE A 169 1.90 -5.07 12.95
CA PHE A 169 1.59 -3.66 13.04
C PHE A 169 2.74 -2.89 13.71
N GLY A 170 2.98 -1.67 13.31
CA GLY A 170 4.04 -0.83 13.84
C GLY A 170 3.53 0.46 14.49
N GLU A 171 4.45 1.39 14.77
CA GLU A 171 4.11 2.70 15.29
C GLU A 171 3.02 3.41 14.47
N PRO A 172 2.13 4.21 15.11
CA PRO A 172 2.08 4.53 16.55
C PRO A 172 1.21 3.60 17.39
N TYR A 173 0.53 2.65 16.81
CA TYR A 173 -0.52 1.89 17.48
C TYR A 173 0.02 0.72 18.32
N ASP A 174 1.21 0.20 18.00
CA ASP A 174 1.90 -0.78 18.86
C ASP A 174 2.11 -0.22 20.27
N LYS A 175 2.53 1.04 20.39
CA LYS A 175 2.67 1.73 21.65
C LYS A 175 1.35 1.81 22.43
N PHE A 176 0.25 2.09 21.73
CA PHE A 176 -1.07 2.11 22.36
C PHE A 176 -1.43 0.74 22.94
N PHE A 177 -1.23 -0.34 22.19
CA PHE A 177 -1.49 -1.69 22.68
C PHE A 177 -0.59 -2.06 23.86
N HIS A 178 0.69 -1.70 23.84
CA HIS A 178 1.59 -1.90 25.00
C HIS A 178 1.11 -1.16 26.24
N ILE A 179 0.66 0.07 26.11
CA ILE A 179 0.08 0.86 27.23
C ILE A 179 -1.16 0.14 27.81
N VAL A 180 -2.05 -0.32 26.93
CA VAL A 180 -3.27 -1.04 27.35
C VAL A 180 -2.92 -2.39 28.02
N MET A 181 -2.01 -3.18 27.43
CA MET A 181 -1.57 -4.46 27.98
C MET A 181 -0.90 -4.32 29.36
N ASN A 182 -0.13 -3.26 29.55
CA ASN A 182 0.49 -2.95 30.84
C ASN A 182 -0.47 -2.27 31.85
N ARG A 183 -1.77 -2.19 31.52
CA ARG A 183 -2.80 -1.55 32.37
C ARG A 183 -2.52 -0.08 32.71
N MET A 184 -1.72 0.57 31.89
CA MET A 184 -1.37 1.99 32.05
C MET A 184 -2.31 2.94 31.28
N TYR A 185 -3.30 2.40 30.57
CA TYR A 185 -4.28 3.20 29.85
C TYR A 185 -5.33 3.78 30.79
N PHE A 186 -5.55 5.09 30.71
CA PHE A 186 -6.68 5.75 31.31
C PHE A 186 -7.37 6.65 30.27
N HIS A 187 -8.69 6.62 30.31
CA HIS A 187 -9.47 7.37 29.34
C HIS A 187 -9.48 8.86 29.70
N MET A 188 -8.94 9.69 28.81
CA MET A 188 -8.96 11.15 28.95
C MET A 188 -10.10 11.73 28.11
N GLY A 189 -11.15 12.22 28.78
CA GLY A 189 -12.25 12.93 28.13
C GLY A 189 -13.62 12.31 28.38
N LYS A 190 -14.64 13.16 28.26
CA LYS A 190 -16.05 12.79 28.49
C LYS A 190 -16.81 12.41 27.22
N LYS A 191 -16.23 12.59 26.04
CA LYS A 191 -16.90 12.29 24.75
C LYS A 191 -16.33 11.03 24.15
N ALA A 192 -17.20 10.10 23.78
CA ALA A 192 -16.83 8.94 22.99
C ALA A 192 -16.38 9.40 21.60
N CYS A 193 -15.11 9.10 21.23
CA CYS A 193 -14.63 9.31 19.88
C CYS A 193 -15.18 8.19 18.98
N LYS A 194 -15.93 8.55 17.93
CA LYS A 194 -16.33 7.60 16.89
C LYS A 194 -15.14 7.39 15.95
N LYS A 195 -14.71 6.15 15.78
CA LYS A 195 -13.79 5.74 14.71
C LYS A 195 -14.55 4.83 13.75
N THR A 196 -14.35 5.04 12.46
CA THR A 196 -14.79 4.11 11.43
C THR A 196 -13.69 3.04 11.26
N TYR A 197 -14.09 1.80 11.24
CA TYR A 197 -13.22 0.64 11.04
C TYR A 197 -13.44 0.07 9.65
#